data_035bf25d1a1d47385c953285f1368627
#
_entry.id   035bf25d1a1d47385c953285f1368627
#
_cell.length_a   1.000
_cell.length_b   1.000
_cell.length_c   1.000
_cell.angle_alpha   90.00
_cell.angle_beta   90.00
_cell.angle_gamma   90.00
#
_symmetry.space_group_name_H-M   'P 1'
#
loop_
_entity.id
_entity.type
_entity.pdbx_description
1 polymer ?
#
loop_
_entity_poly.entity_id
_entity_poly.type
_entity_poly.pdbx_seq_one_letter_code
_entity_poly.pdbx_strand_id
1 'polypeptide(L)'
;MTITPFKSGGTDESRTVGQSAFTLVEVMVAMTIMLMALVGVLAVQFFGMKLFELTKSKLGASDDARKAIDLLCTEIRSAKIIKIGSGGPGTVNFAECAPGTLQLGSAIQIYATTNTNFFIRYYWNSTTNQLERTMKGTAIFTPVANFITNSAVFASEDAFGNVLTNNQNNRVISMKLQFYQLQYPITRIGSGNYYDFYQLCTKTTRRALE
;
A
#
# COMPACT_ATOMS: atom_id res chain seq x y z
N MET A 1 72.41 27.70 71.35
CA MET A 1 71.11 27.23 70.81
C MET A 1 70.90 27.97 69.50
N THR A 2 71.36 27.36 68.39
CA THR A 2 71.48 28.04 67.10
C THR A 2 70.49 27.41 66.16
N ILE A 3 69.51 28.23 65.77
CA ILE A 3 68.45 27.82 64.88
C ILE A 3 68.84 28.19 63.43
N THR A 4 69.07 27.23 62.60
CA THR A 4 69.34 27.43 61.16
C THR A 4 68.01 27.46 60.36
N PRO A 5 67.79 28.40 59.44
CA PRO A 5 66.57 28.45 58.63
C PRO A 5 66.63 27.45 57.49
N PHE A 6 65.51 26.75 57.32
CA PHE A 6 65.24 25.82 56.21
C PHE A 6 64.95 26.60 54.92
N LYS A 7 65.72 26.38 53.87
CA LYS A 7 65.56 27.00 52.54
C LYS A 7 64.70 26.10 51.68
N SER A 8 63.42 26.47 51.48
CA SER A 8 62.52 25.83 50.54
C SER A 8 62.86 26.32 49.12
N GLY A 9 63.41 25.43 48.35
CA GLY A 9 63.62 25.61 46.90
C GLY A 9 62.50 24.92 46.16
N GLY A 10 61.41 25.61 45.89
CA GLY A 10 60.38 25.16 44.97
C GLY A 10 60.70 25.72 43.59
N THR A 11 61.23 24.90 42.70
CA THR A 11 61.28 25.20 41.26
C THR A 11 59.95 24.84 40.65
N ASP A 12 59.11 25.85 40.42
CA ASP A 12 57.87 25.74 39.67
C ASP A 12 58.23 25.62 38.20
N GLU A 13 58.37 24.38 37.72
CA GLU A 13 58.46 24.08 36.29
C GLU A 13 57.07 24.28 35.69
N SER A 14 56.75 25.50 35.29
CA SER A 14 55.64 25.78 34.39
C SER A 14 55.90 25.12 33.06
N ARG A 15 55.39 23.89 32.86
CA ARG A 15 55.27 23.25 31.58
C ARG A 15 54.36 24.11 30.70
N THR A 16 54.93 25.00 29.92
CA THR A 16 54.28 25.61 28.77
C THR A 16 53.99 24.51 27.77
N VAL A 17 52.76 23.98 27.81
CA VAL A 17 52.25 23.15 26.73
C VAL A 17 52.23 24.03 25.49
N GLY A 18 53.18 23.78 24.61
CA GLY A 18 53.29 24.49 23.33
C GLY A 18 52.01 24.29 22.56
N GLN A 19 51.18 25.31 22.45
CA GLN A 19 50.03 25.33 21.54
C GLN A 19 50.62 25.36 20.13
N SER A 20 50.67 24.18 19.50
CA SER A 20 50.97 24.07 18.08
C SER A 20 49.78 24.64 17.31
N ALA A 21 49.92 25.82 16.72
CA ALA A 21 48.91 26.39 15.83
C ALA A 21 48.88 25.52 14.56
N PHE A 22 47.62 25.17 14.15
CA PHE A 22 47.40 24.40 12.92
C PHE A 22 47.96 25.16 11.70
N THR A 23 48.66 24.47 10.84
CA THR A 23 49.09 25.02 9.58
C THR A 23 47.90 25.21 8.62
N LEU A 24 47.96 26.21 7.76
CA LEU A 24 46.90 26.49 6.76
C LEU A 24 46.62 25.27 5.88
N VAL A 25 47.65 24.48 5.59
CA VAL A 25 47.54 23.24 4.80
C VAL A 25 46.75 22.17 5.55
N GLU A 26 46.98 21.99 6.86
CA GLU A 26 46.20 21.04 7.68
C GLU A 26 44.69 21.37 7.72
N VAL A 27 44.37 22.66 7.82
CA VAL A 27 42.99 23.12 7.78
C VAL A 27 42.33 22.85 6.42
N MET A 28 43.07 23.09 5.32
CA MET A 28 42.55 22.79 3.98
C MET A 28 42.32 21.29 3.76
N VAL A 29 43.22 20.44 4.22
CA VAL A 29 43.06 18.99 4.13
C VAL A 29 41.90 18.51 5.01
N ALA A 30 41.78 19.02 6.23
CA ALA A 30 40.66 18.67 7.11
C ALA A 30 39.31 19.08 6.52
N MET A 31 39.22 20.27 5.91
CA MET A 31 37.97 20.72 5.24
C MET A 31 37.62 19.84 4.03
N THR A 32 38.61 19.44 3.22
CA THR A 32 38.32 18.56 2.07
C THR A 32 37.82 17.18 2.51
N ILE A 33 38.39 16.59 3.54
CA ILE A 33 37.94 15.32 4.11
C ILE A 33 36.54 15.46 4.70
N MET A 34 36.28 16.55 5.43
CA MET A 34 34.96 16.84 5.99
C MET A 34 33.90 17.00 4.90
N LEU A 35 34.19 17.71 3.82
CA LEU A 35 33.28 17.85 2.68
C LEU A 35 32.98 16.51 2.01
N MET A 36 33.99 15.66 1.80
CA MET A 36 33.80 14.31 1.28
C MET A 36 32.88 13.47 2.20
N ALA A 37 33.09 13.53 3.48
CA ALA A 37 32.24 12.83 4.46
C ALA A 37 30.80 13.33 4.40
N LEU A 38 30.58 14.65 4.34
CA LEU A 38 29.25 15.26 4.22
C LEU A 38 28.54 14.81 2.93
N VAL A 39 29.22 14.84 1.80
CA VAL A 39 28.66 14.36 0.51
C VAL A 39 28.27 12.89 0.61
N GLY A 40 29.10 12.04 1.25
CA GLY A 40 28.79 10.63 1.49
C GLY A 40 27.51 10.44 2.33
N VAL A 41 27.36 11.17 3.43
CA VAL A 41 26.17 11.13 4.29
C VAL A 41 24.92 11.56 3.53
N LEU A 42 24.99 12.65 2.76
CA LEU A 42 23.87 13.12 1.96
C LEU A 42 23.46 12.09 0.89
N ALA A 43 24.41 11.46 0.22
CA ALA A 43 24.13 10.41 -0.76
C ALA A 43 23.38 9.23 -0.14
N VAL A 44 23.81 8.78 1.05
CA VAL A 44 23.12 7.69 1.79
C VAL A 44 21.72 8.10 2.22
N GLN A 45 21.51 9.33 2.67
CA GLN A 45 20.20 9.84 3.05
C GLN A 45 19.23 9.88 1.85
N PHE A 46 19.69 10.39 0.70
CA PHE A 46 18.86 10.39 -0.52
C PHE A 46 18.50 8.98 -0.99
N PHE A 47 19.44 8.05 -0.90
CA PHE A 47 19.16 6.65 -1.22
C PHE A 47 18.17 6.02 -0.23
N GLY A 48 18.33 6.28 1.06
CA GLY A 48 17.42 5.82 2.11
C GLY A 48 15.98 6.34 1.93
N MET A 49 15.82 7.63 1.59
CA MET A 49 14.50 8.19 1.30
C MET A 49 13.83 7.52 0.09
N LYS A 50 14.57 7.29 -0.99
CA LYS A 50 14.04 6.59 -2.18
C LYS A 50 13.61 5.16 -1.85
N LEU A 51 14.39 4.42 -1.08
CA LEU A 51 14.05 3.09 -0.61
C LEU A 51 12.80 3.10 0.28
N PHE A 52 12.70 4.07 1.17
CA PHE A 52 11.54 4.24 2.06
C PHE A 52 10.25 4.51 1.27
N GLU A 53 10.27 5.41 0.29
CA GLU A 53 9.11 5.70 -0.57
C GLU A 53 8.67 4.47 -1.36
N LEU A 54 9.61 3.71 -1.91
CA LEU A 54 9.35 2.49 -2.66
C LEU A 54 8.72 1.40 -1.76
N THR A 55 9.24 1.23 -0.57
CA THR A 55 8.71 0.27 0.40
C THR A 55 7.34 0.68 0.91
N LYS A 56 7.14 1.96 1.21
CA LYS A 56 5.86 2.51 1.66
C LYS A 56 4.77 2.36 0.61
N SER A 57 5.08 2.60 -0.66
CA SER A 57 4.10 2.46 -1.75
C SER A 57 3.66 1.00 -1.91
N LYS A 58 4.60 0.05 -1.87
CA LYS A 58 4.30 -1.39 -1.95
C LYS A 58 3.50 -1.91 -0.77
N LEU A 59 3.87 -1.53 0.44
CA LEU A 59 3.17 -1.93 1.67
C LEU A 59 1.77 -1.34 1.74
N GLY A 60 1.60 -0.05 1.42
CA GLY A 60 0.30 0.60 1.47
C GLY A 60 -0.72 -0.03 0.53
N ALA A 61 -0.34 -0.27 -0.73
CA ALA A 61 -1.23 -0.90 -1.70
C ALA A 61 -1.61 -2.35 -1.30
N SER A 62 -0.67 -3.10 -0.73
CA SER A 62 -0.93 -4.47 -0.26
C SER A 62 -1.85 -4.48 0.97
N ASP A 63 -1.68 -3.56 1.90
CA ASP A 63 -2.51 -3.44 3.11
C ASP A 63 -3.94 -3.04 2.78
N ASP A 64 -4.12 -2.05 1.93
CA ASP A 64 -5.45 -1.63 1.49
C ASP A 64 -6.17 -2.75 0.75
N ALA A 65 -5.47 -3.47 -0.12
CA ALA A 65 -6.04 -4.62 -0.82
C ALA A 65 -6.44 -5.76 0.13
N ARG A 66 -5.66 -6.06 1.16
CA ARG A 66 -6.00 -7.07 2.16
C ARG A 66 -7.21 -6.66 3.00
N LYS A 67 -7.26 -5.41 3.48
CA LYS A 67 -8.42 -4.88 4.21
C LYS A 67 -9.68 -4.92 3.36
N ALA A 68 -9.56 -4.57 2.07
CA ALA A 68 -10.64 -4.66 1.10
C ALA A 68 -11.20 -6.07 0.98
N ILE A 69 -10.31 -7.04 0.82
CA ILE A 69 -10.66 -8.46 0.69
C ILE A 69 -11.31 -8.97 1.98
N ASP A 70 -10.77 -8.67 3.14
CA ASP A 70 -11.30 -9.11 4.43
C ASP A 70 -12.71 -8.58 4.68
N LEU A 71 -12.93 -7.28 4.40
CA LEU A 71 -14.25 -6.67 4.50
C LEU A 71 -15.24 -7.33 3.53
N LEU A 72 -14.83 -7.47 2.28
CA LEU A 72 -15.66 -8.07 1.24
C LEU A 72 -15.97 -9.55 1.53
N CYS A 73 -14.99 -10.33 1.99
CA CYS A 73 -15.20 -11.71 2.41
C CYS A 73 -16.20 -11.82 3.56
N THR A 74 -16.15 -10.90 4.52
CA THR A 74 -17.07 -10.87 5.65
C THR A 74 -18.49 -10.56 5.18
N GLU A 75 -18.64 -9.60 4.29
CA GLU A 75 -19.96 -9.23 3.73
C GLU A 75 -20.52 -10.32 2.82
N ILE A 76 -19.71 -10.99 2.01
CA ILE A 76 -20.13 -12.13 1.19
C ILE A 76 -20.57 -13.31 2.08
N ARG A 77 -19.84 -13.60 3.15
CA ARG A 77 -20.20 -14.70 4.06
C ARG A 77 -21.52 -14.48 4.78
N SER A 78 -21.88 -13.25 5.09
CA SER A 78 -23.14 -12.87 5.76
C SER A 78 -24.30 -12.66 4.78
N ALA A 79 -24.04 -12.71 3.47
CA ALA A 79 -25.03 -12.39 2.45
C ALA A 79 -26.13 -13.47 2.33
N LYS A 80 -27.37 -13.04 2.16
CA LYS A 80 -28.49 -13.91 1.75
C LYS A 80 -28.59 -14.04 0.23
N ILE A 81 -28.34 -12.94 -0.52
CA ILE A 81 -28.37 -12.91 -1.98
C ILE A 81 -27.12 -12.21 -2.48
N ILE A 82 -26.52 -12.75 -3.52
CA ILE A 82 -25.39 -12.14 -4.21
C ILE A 82 -25.66 -12.13 -5.70
N LYS A 83 -25.36 -11.01 -6.35
CA LYS A 83 -25.48 -10.83 -7.78
C LYS A 83 -24.19 -10.29 -8.34
N ILE A 84 -23.75 -10.88 -9.45
CA ILE A 84 -22.56 -10.44 -10.19
C ILE A 84 -23.01 -9.75 -11.46
N GLY A 85 -22.30 -8.70 -11.83
CA GLY A 85 -22.62 -7.93 -13.01
C GLY A 85 -21.63 -6.82 -13.29
N SER A 86 -22.06 -5.84 -14.01
CA SER A 86 -21.37 -4.58 -14.22
C SER A 86 -22.13 -3.44 -13.57
N GLY A 87 -21.41 -2.43 -13.08
CA GLY A 87 -22.09 -1.33 -12.42
C GLY A 87 -21.15 -0.24 -11.95
N GLY A 88 -21.77 0.81 -11.44
CA GLY A 88 -21.12 2.01 -10.93
C GLY A 88 -21.84 2.57 -9.70
N PRO A 89 -21.55 3.83 -9.33
CA PRO A 89 -22.21 4.48 -8.22
C PRO A 89 -23.72 4.68 -8.46
N GLY A 90 -24.48 4.73 -7.39
CA GLY A 90 -25.93 4.98 -7.42
C GLY A 90 -26.77 3.72 -7.48
N THR A 91 -28.07 3.91 -7.27
CA THR A 91 -29.04 2.80 -7.12
C THR A 91 -29.34 2.08 -8.44
N VAL A 92 -29.29 2.79 -9.57
CA VAL A 92 -29.78 2.32 -10.88
C VAL A 92 -28.68 1.77 -11.77
N ASN A 93 -27.42 1.95 -11.41
CA ASN A 93 -26.27 1.63 -12.25
C ASN A 93 -25.70 0.23 -12.00
N PHE A 94 -26.57 -0.79 -11.97
CA PHE A 94 -26.13 -2.18 -11.87
C PHE A 94 -26.88 -3.03 -12.88
N ALA A 95 -26.13 -3.64 -13.78
CA ALA A 95 -26.62 -4.62 -14.73
C ALA A 95 -26.13 -6.01 -14.31
N GLU A 96 -27.05 -6.87 -13.87
CA GLU A 96 -26.76 -8.25 -13.52
C GLU A 96 -26.37 -9.06 -14.76
N CYS A 97 -25.43 -9.99 -14.63
CA CYS A 97 -25.13 -10.93 -15.71
C CYS A 97 -26.38 -11.74 -16.08
N ALA A 98 -26.69 -11.80 -17.37
CA ALA A 98 -27.84 -12.54 -17.84
C ALA A 98 -27.70 -14.04 -17.55
N PRO A 99 -28.81 -14.75 -17.25
CA PRO A 99 -28.79 -16.21 -17.17
C PRO A 99 -28.30 -16.82 -18.50
N GLY A 100 -27.47 -17.85 -18.43
CA GLY A 100 -26.85 -18.47 -19.59
C GLY A 100 -25.54 -17.80 -20.05
N THR A 101 -25.17 -16.64 -19.50
CA THR A 101 -23.86 -16.00 -19.73
C THR A 101 -22.92 -16.27 -18.57
N LEU A 102 -21.61 -16.14 -18.83
CA LEU A 102 -20.60 -16.27 -17.77
C LEU A 102 -20.87 -15.27 -16.67
N GLN A 103 -20.95 -15.75 -15.43
CA GLN A 103 -21.12 -14.93 -14.23
C GLN A 103 -19.79 -14.29 -13.84
N LEU A 104 -19.36 -13.32 -14.63
CA LEU A 104 -18.12 -12.59 -14.52
C LEU A 104 -18.37 -11.11 -14.75
N GLY A 105 -17.91 -10.26 -13.84
CA GLY A 105 -18.21 -8.83 -13.95
C GLY A 105 -17.27 -7.92 -13.17
N SER A 106 -17.47 -6.62 -13.41
CA SER A 106 -16.76 -5.53 -12.73
C SER A 106 -17.38 -5.16 -11.39
N ALA A 107 -18.59 -5.65 -11.10
CA ALA A 107 -19.31 -5.31 -9.89
C ALA A 107 -19.97 -6.54 -9.26
N ILE A 108 -20.09 -6.48 -7.93
CA ILE A 108 -20.84 -7.43 -7.12
C ILE A 108 -21.84 -6.67 -6.25
N GLN A 109 -23.05 -7.14 -6.17
CA GLN A 109 -24.11 -6.59 -5.32
C GLN A 109 -24.51 -7.61 -4.29
N ILE A 110 -24.44 -7.23 -3.03
CA ILE A 110 -24.55 -8.08 -1.84
C ILE A 110 -25.81 -7.63 -1.07
N TYR A 111 -26.65 -8.57 -0.75
CA TYR A 111 -27.84 -8.34 0.07
C TYR A 111 -27.74 -9.14 1.35
N ALA A 112 -27.71 -8.47 2.48
CA ALA A 112 -27.65 -9.10 3.80
C ALA A 112 -28.94 -9.81 4.18
N THR A 113 -30.08 -9.39 3.60
CA THR A 113 -31.41 -9.97 3.83
C THR A 113 -32.09 -10.30 2.51
N THR A 114 -33.23 -10.93 2.54
CA THR A 114 -34.11 -11.15 1.37
C THR A 114 -34.71 -9.85 0.83
N ASN A 115 -34.67 -8.76 1.61
CA ASN A 115 -35.14 -7.47 1.17
C ASN A 115 -34.09 -6.81 0.23
N THR A 116 -34.37 -6.84 -1.06
CA THR A 116 -33.53 -6.27 -2.11
C THR A 116 -33.49 -4.74 -2.12
N ASN A 117 -34.22 -4.09 -1.22
CA ASN A 117 -34.14 -2.64 -1.08
C ASN A 117 -32.86 -2.15 -0.43
N PHE A 118 -32.17 -2.99 0.33
CA PHE A 118 -30.89 -2.65 0.97
C PHE A 118 -29.81 -3.52 0.39
N PHE A 119 -28.79 -2.89 -0.18
CA PHE A 119 -27.67 -3.60 -0.76
C PHE A 119 -26.36 -2.87 -0.46
N ILE A 120 -25.27 -3.64 -0.51
CA ILE A 120 -23.90 -3.16 -0.57
C ILE A 120 -23.39 -3.54 -1.96
N ARG A 121 -22.75 -2.62 -2.65
CA ARG A 121 -22.15 -2.86 -3.95
C ARG A 121 -20.68 -2.52 -3.93
N TYR A 122 -19.89 -3.43 -4.46
CA TYR A 122 -18.50 -3.18 -4.83
C TYR A 122 -18.41 -3.14 -6.35
N TYR A 123 -17.71 -2.18 -6.87
CA TYR A 123 -17.55 -2.03 -8.31
C TYR A 123 -16.19 -1.44 -8.64
N TRP A 124 -15.67 -1.86 -9.76
CA TRP A 124 -14.45 -1.29 -10.31
C TRP A 124 -14.79 -0.01 -11.08
N ASN A 125 -14.16 1.09 -10.71
CA ASN A 125 -14.28 2.37 -11.41
C ASN A 125 -13.11 2.52 -12.38
N SER A 126 -13.40 2.48 -13.68
CA SER A 126 -12.40 2.58 -14.75
C SER A 126 -11.76 3.97 -14.86
N THR A 127 -12.42 5.01 -14.37
CA THR A 127 -11.90 6.39 -14.42
C THR A 127 -10.82 6.62 -13.38
N THR A 128 -11.00 6.06 -12.18
CA THR A 128 -10.08 6.23 -11.05
C THR A 128 -9.15 5.03 -10.85
N ASN A 129 -9.39 3.91 -11.55
CA ASN A 129 -8.72 2.63 -11.35
C ASN A 129 -8.80 2.14 -9.90
N GLN A 130 -9.97 2.30 -9.29
CA GLN A 130 -10.24 1.95 -7.90
C GLN A 130 -11.35 0.92 -7.79
N LEU A 131 -11.26 0.07 -6.77
CA LEU A 131 -12.40 -0.68 -6.27
C LEU A 131 -13.12 0.19 -5.27
N GLU A 132 -14.37 0.50 -5.55
CA GLU A 132 -15.20 1.36 -4.72
C GLU A 132 -16.34 0.56 -4.10
N ARG A 133 -16.73 0.97 -2.88
CA ARG A 133 -17.86 0.42 -2.14
C ARG A 133 -18.94 1.48 -1.98
N THR A 134 -20.17 1.14 -2.31
CA THR A 134 -21.34 1.98 -2.06
C THR A 134 -22.45 1.20 -1.39
N MET A 135 -23.30 1.88 -0.64
CA MET A 135 -24.50 1.31 -0.04
C MET A 135 -25.74 2.07 -0.53
N LYS A 136 -26.86 1.37 -0.67
CA LYS A 136 -28.13 2.03 -1.00
C LYS A 136 -28.48 3.09 0.05
N GLY A 137 -28.88 4.24 -0.42
CA GLY A 137 -29.25 5.38 0.44
C GLY A 137 -28.10 6.33 0.77
N THR A 138 -26.85 5.99 0.44
CA THR A 138 -25.70 6.88 0.56
C THR A 138 -25.19 7.25 -0.83
N ALA A 139 -25.08 8.54 -1.11
CA ALA A 139 -24.38 9.04 -2.28
C ALA A 139 -22.85 8.91 -2.12
N ILE A 140 -22.40 8.39 -0.98
CA ILE A 140 -20.98 8.28 -0.61
C ILE A 140 -20.47 6.95 -1.14
N PHE A 141 -19.46 7.01 -1.97
CA PHE A 141 -18.62 5.89 -2.36
C PHE A 141 -17.30 5.96 -1.59
N THR A 142 -16.87 4.83 -1.09
CA THR A 142 -15.61 4.72 -0.35
C THR A 142 -14.64 3.92 -1.20
N PRO A 143 -13.48 4.47 -1.58
CA PRO A 143 -12.44 3.69 -2.22
C PRO A 143 -11.93 2.63 -1.24
N VAL A 144 -11.87 1.40 -1.70
CA VAL A 144 -11.49 0.24 -0.89
C VAL A 144 -10.12 -0.28 -1.30
N ALA A 145 -9.80 -0.21 -2.59
CA ALA A 145 -8.48 -0.52 -3.11
C ALA A 145 -8.15 0.34 -4.34
N ASN A 146 -6.90 0.74 -4.44
CA ASN A 146 -6.40 1.61 -5.49
C ASN A 146 -5.59 0.83 -6.53
N PHE A 147 -5.37 1.43 -7.70
CA PHE A 147 -4.51 0.91 -8.77
C PHE A 147 -4.95 -0.43 -9.36
N ILE A 148 -6.25 -0.68 -9.45
CA ILE A 148 -6.80 -1.90 -10.03
C ILE A 148 -7.01 -1.71 -11.52
N THR A 149 -6.48 -2.62 -12.32
CA THR A 149 -6.47 -2.52 -13.79
C THR A 149 -7.37 -3.53 -14.50
N ASN A 150 -7.80 -4.59 -13.83
CA ASN A 150 -8.67 -5.57 -14.43
C ASN A 150 -10.15 -5.20 -14.28
N SER A 151 -10.88 -5.23 -15.38
CA SER A 151 -12.33 -4.96 -15.40
C SER A 151 -13.15 -6.13 -14.87
N ALA A 152 -12.67 -7.35 -15.03
CA ALA A 152 -13.33 -8.56 -14.52
C ALA A 152 -12.76 -8.89 -13.13
N VAL A 153 -13.38 -8.31 -12.11
CA VAL A 153 -12.95 -8.43 -10.72
C VAL A 153 -13.61 -9.61 -10.01
N PHE A 154 -14.89 -9.85 -10.30
CA PHE A 154 -15.71 -10.83 -9.62
C PHE A 154 -16.19 -11.92 -10.55
N ALA A 155 -16.11 -13.16 -10.08
CA ALA A 155 -16.66 -14.32 -10.79
C ALA A 155 -17.40 -15.22 -9.81
N SER A 156 -18.45 -15.89 -10.31
CA SER A 156 -19.07 -17.02 -9.63
C SER A 156 -18.52 -18.32 -10.19
N GLU A 157 -17.99 -19.17 -9.33
CA GLU A 157 -17.31 -20.38 -9.72
C GLU A 157 -17.95 -21.62 -9.05
N ASP A 158 -17.74 -22.77 -9.68
CA ASP A 158 -18.00 -24.06 -9.09
C ASP A 158 -16.85 -24.54 -8.17
N ALA A 159 -16.96 -25.73 -7.61
CA ALA A 159 -15.95 -26.32 -6.76
C ALA A 159 -14.63 -26.60 -7.51
N PHE A 160 -14.65 -26.71 -8.83
CA PHE A 160 -13.50 -26.96 -9.68
C PHE A 160 -12.83 -25.68 -10.18
N GLY A 161 -13.47 -24.53 -9.99
CA GLY A 161 -12.96 -23.23 -10.41
C GLY A 161 -13.43 -22.80 -11.80
N ASN A 162 -14.44 -23.47 -12.36
CA ASN A 162 -15.04 -23.03 -13.62
C ASN A 162 -16.06 -21.93 -13.35
N VAL A 163 -16.05 -20.89 -14.18
CA VAL A 163 -17.03 -19.81 -14.06
C VAL A 163 -18.41 -20.32 -14.46
N LEU A 164 -19.37 -20.11 -13.58
CA LEU A 164 -20.76 -20.55 -13.79
C LEU A 164 -21.48 -19.68 -14.80
N THR A 165 -22.46 -20.24 -15.48
CA THR A 165 -23.41 -19.52 -16.35
C THR A 165 -24.76 -19.29 -15.69
N ASN A 166 -24.95 -19.75 -14.46
CA ASN A 166 -26.19 -19.67 -13.70
C ASN A 166 -25.96 -18.99 -12.36
N ASN A 167 -26.70 -17.93 -12.09
CA ASN A 167 -26.59 -17.16 -10.85
C ASN A 167 -27.22 -17.82 -9.62
N GLN A 168 -28.05 -18.86 -9.78
CA GLN A 168 -28.65 -19.58 -8.66
C GLN A 168 -27.65 -20.34 -7.79
N ASN A 169 -26.46 -20.61 -8.32
CA ASN A 169 -25.39 -21.34 -7.62
C ASN A 169 -24.21 -20.45 -7.20
N ASN A 170 -24.41 -19.17 -7.04
CA ASN A 170 -23.38 -18.23 -6.59
C ASN A 170 -22.85 -18.54 -5.18
N ARG A 171 -22.36 -19.76 -4.96
CA ARG A 171 -21.84 -20.23 -3.67
C ARG A 171 -20.38 -19.90 -3.47
N VAL A 172 -19.59 -19.98 -4.53
CA VAL A 172 -18.17 -19.61 -4.52
C VAL A 172 -18.00 -18.34 -5.32
N ILE A 173 -17.64 -17.28 -4.65
CA ILE A 173 -17.29 -16.01 -5.27
C ILE A 173 -15.78 -15.92 -5.33
N SER A 174 -15.26 -15.85 -6.54
CA SER A 174 -13.86 -15.59 -6.83
C SER A 174 -13.64 -14.10 -7.03
N MET A 175 -12.61 -13.58 -6.41
CA MET A 175 -12.17 -12.20 -6.56
C MET A 175 -10.75 -12.18 -7.08
N LYS A 176 -10.54 -11.46 -8.17
CA LYS A 176 -9.24 -11.30 -8.80
C LYS A 176 -8.93 -9.81 -8.91
N LEU A 177 -7.99 -9.34 -8.12
CA LEU A 177 -7.52 -7.97 -8.15
C LEU A 177 -6.13 -7.94 -8.77
N GLN A 178 -5.98 -7.20 -9.86
CA GLN A 178 -4.71 -6.98 -10.53
C GLN A 178 -4.28 -5.54 -10.29
N PHE A 179 -3.14 -5.37 -9.68
CA PHE A 179 -2.60 -4.08 -9.32
C PHE A 179 -1.44 -3.72 -10.23
N TYR A 180 -1.42 -2.47 -10.66
CA TYR A 180 -0.39 -1.92 -11.51
C TYR A 180 0.01 -0.56 -10.96
N GLN A 181 1.13 -0.51 -10.30
CA GLN A 181 1.59 0.68 -9.63
C GLN A 181 2.96 1.11 -10.16
N LEU A 182 3.13 2.41 -10.33
CA LEU A 182 4.42 2.98 -10.69
C LEU A 182 5.40 2.77 -9.52
N GLN A 183 6.54 2.15 -9.81
CA GLN A 183 7.55 1.84 -8.79
C GLN A 183 8.18 3.09 -8.19
N TYR A 184 8.30 4.16 -9.01
CA TYR A 184 8.88 5.43 -8.62
C TYR A 184 7.91 6.57 -8.98
N PRO A 185 7.00 6.97 -8.08
CA PRO A 185 5.98 7.97 -8.40
C PRO A 185 6.57 9.39 -8.62
N ILE A 186 7.73 9.69 -8.03
CA ILE A 186 8.27 11.06 -8.00
C ILE A 186 9.44 11.26 -8.97
N THR A 187 10.24 10.24 -9.27
CA THR A 187 11.43 10.39 -10.11
C THR A 187 11.57 9.22 -11.07
N ARG A 188 11.58 9.50 -12.36
CA ARG A 188 11.91 8.50 -13.39
C ARG A 188 13.41 8.21 -13.33
N ILE A 189 13.76 6.97 -13.11
CA ILE A 189 15.15 6.51 -13.14
C ILE A 189 15.35 5.73 -14.45
N GLY A 190 16.04 6.34 -15.42
CA GLY A 190 16.32 5.72 -16.72
C GLY A 190 15.26 6.01 -17.79
N SER A 191 15.40 5.38 -18.95
CA SER A 191 14.57 5.60 -20.14
C SER A 191 13.22 4.86 -20.13
N GLY A 192 12.88 4.15 -19.06
CA GLY A 192 11.64 3.39 -18.91
C GLY A 192 10.86 3.74 -17.65
N ASN A 193 9.55 3.45 -17.67
CA ASN A 193 8.74 3.48 -16.47
C ASN A 193 8.83 2.11 -15.81
N TYR A 194 9.28 2.05 -14.57
CA TYR A 194 9.27 0.83 -13.77
C TYR A 194 7.93 0.71 -13.08
N TYR A 195 7.21 -0.38 -13.40
CA TYR A 195 5.93 -0.70 -12.80
C TYR A 195 6.05 -1.99 -12.01
N ASP A 196 5.37 -2.03 -10.91
CA ASP A 196 5.16 -3.25 -10.14
C ASP A 196 3.77 -3.80 -10.47
N PHE A 197 3.72 -5.06 -10.87
CA PHE A 197 2.49 -5.75 -11.15
C PHE A 197 2.35 -6.92 -10.20
N TYR A 198 1.23 -6.98 -9.49
CA TYR A 198 0.90 -8.13 -8.66
C TYR A 198 -0.59 -8.44 -8.73
N GLN A 199 -0.91 -9.67 -8.44
CA GLN A 199 -2.26 -10.18 -8.50
C GLN A 199 -2.63 -10.81 -7.15
N LEU A 200 -3.78 -10.44 -6.63
CA LEU A 200 -4.43 -11.07 -5.50
C LEU A 200 -5.65 -11.84 -5.98
N CYS A 201 -5.67 -13.13 -5.69
CA CYS A 201 -6.82 -13.99 -5.96
C CYS A 201 -7.31 -14.54 -4.62
N THR A 202 -8.61 -14.41 -4.38
CA THR A 202 -9.24 -15.03 -3.23
C THR A 202 -10.59 -15.60 -3.60
N LYS A 203 -11.00 -16.64 -2.89
CA LYS A 203 -12.30 -17.31 -3.06
C LYS A 203 -13.00 -17.35 -1.72
N THR A 204 -14.28 -17.02 -1.73
CA THR A 204 -15.09 -17.09 -0.52
C THR A 204 -16.45 -17.69 -0.82
N THR A 205 -17.00 -18.39 0.14
CA THR A 205 -18.32 -19.02 0.03
C THR A 205 -19.31 -18.30 0.92
N ARG A 206 -20.51 -18.15 0.43
CA ARG A 206 -21.66 -17.66 1.20
C ARG A 206 -22.06 -18.71 2.25
N ARG A 207 -22.23 -18.29 3.51
CA ARG A 207 -22.64 -19.19 4.61
C ARG A 207 -24.14 -19.16 4.86
N ALA A 208 -24.80 -18.02 4.64
CA ALA A 208 -26.22 -17.86 4.87
C ALA A 208 -27.03 -18.39 3.69
N LEU A 209 -27.28 -19.69 3.67
CA LEU A 209 -28.01 -20.39 2.60
C LEU A 209 -29.50 -20.51 2.86
N GLU A 210 -30.00 -20.14 4.05
CA GLU A 210 -31.39 -20.19 4.45
C GLU A 210 -32.00 -18.82 4.68
#